data_fd8372a11005fa761bed8ecaf614e7f9
#
_entry.id   fd8372a11005fa761bed8ecaf614e7f9
#
_cell.length_a   1.000
_cell.length_b   1.000
_cell.length_c   1.000
_cell.angle_alpha   90.00
_cell.angle_beta   90.00
_cell.angle_gamma   90.00
#
_symmetry.space_group_name_H-M   'P 1'
#
loop_
_entity.id
_entity.type
_entity.pdbx_description
1 polymer ?
#
loop_
_entity_poly.entity_id
_entity_poly.type
_entity_poly.pdbx_seq_one_letter_code
_entity_poly.pdbx_strand_id
1 'polypeptide(L)'
;MILILGGTSDSLSICDKINELKNQPYILSVTTDYGRELAQQHAENVILGKLGKEDMLKFIKDNNIVKIIDATHPYAVEVSKTAITCAKLLNIDYIRFERKSLIEEIDYDNKFIVDTIEEACEIANKIGTNIFIGTGSKNLNKFIEEISDKNLVVRVLPTSEVILSCEKLGLSADNIIAMKGPFSQYINEETY
;
A
#
# COMPACT_ATOMS: atom_id res chain seq x y z
N MET A 1 -20.06 -16.18 3.24
CA MET A 1 -18.71 -15.91 3.73
C MET A 1 -18.24 -14.55 3.20
N ILE A 2 -17.35 -13.83 3.89
CA ILE A 2 -16.78 -12.55 3.47
C ILE A 2 -15.37 -12.79 2.94
N LEU A 3 -14.99 -12.15 1.83
CA LEU A 3 -13.60 -12.03 1.38
C LEU A 3 -13.10 -10.63 1.76
N ILE A 4 -12.02 -10.58 2.56
CA ILE A 4 -11.34 -9.33 2.89
C ILE A 4 -10.06 -9.26 2.06
N LEU A 5 -9.92 -8.23 1.24
CA LEU A 5 -8.68 -7.92 0.53
C LEU A 5 -7.83 -7.03 1.43
N GLY A 6 -6.68 -7.54 1.85
CA GLY A 6 -5.87 -6.95 2.90
C GLY A 6 -4.49 -6.51 2.46
N GLY A 7 -3.57 -6.49 3.44
CA GLY A 7 -2.20 -6.01 3.28
C GLY A 7 -1.94 -4.64 3.93
N THR A 8 -2.90 -4.16 4.73
CA THR A 8 -2.80 -2.91 5.48
C THR A 8 -3.16 -3.15 6.95
N SER A 9 -2.77 -2.23 7.84
CA SER A 9 -3.22 -2.24 9.24
C SER A 9 -4.74 -2.14 9.36
N ASP A 10 -5.40 -1.49 8.42
CA ASP A 10 -6.85 -1.36 8.40
C ASP A 10 -7.54 -2.71 8.20
N SER A 11 -7.00 -3.55 7.30
CA SER A 11 -7.53 -4.90 7.10
C SER A 11 -7.43 -5.76 8.37
N LEU A 12 -6.36 -5.60 9.15
CA LEU A 12 -6.20 -6.30 10.44
C LEU A 12 -7.21 -5.80 11.48
N SER A 13 -7.39 -4.49 11.59
CA SER A 13 -8.40 -3.89 12.48
C SER A 13 -9.83 -4.32 12.12
N ILE A 14 -10.13 -4.50 10.84
CA ILE A 14 -11.42 -5.04 10.38
C ILE A 14 -11.58 -6.50 10.84
N CYS A 15 -10.51 -7.33 10.71
CA CYS A 15 -10.54 -8.71 11.18
C CYS A 15 -10.80 -8.78 12.68
N ASP A 16 -10.06 -7.99 13.49
CA ASP A 16 -10.26 -7.92 14.94
C ASP A 16 -11.71 -7.56 15.28
N LYS A 17 -12.26 -6.58 14.57
CA LYS A 17 -13.65 -6.16 14.82
C LYS A 17 -14.68 -7.22 14.45
N ILE A 18 -14.48 -7.95 13.37
CA ILE A 18 -15.35 -9.07 12.99
C ILE A 18 -15.24 -10.20 14.02
N ASN A 19 -14.03 -10.49 14.51
CA ASN A 19 -13.80 -11.51 15.55
C ASN A 19 -14.51 -11.15 16.87
N GLU A 20 -14.48 -9.89 17.29
CA GLU A 20 -15.23 -9.41 18.47
C GLU A 20 -16.75 -9.65 18.31
N LEU A 21 -17.27 -9.38 17.11
CA LEU A 21 -18.70 -9.51 16.83
C LEU A 21 -19.17 -10.98 16.70
N LYS A 22 -18.25 -11.92 16.48
CA LYS A 22 -18.47 -13.39 16.40
C LYS A 22 -19.55 -13.84 15.43
N ASN A 23 -19.88 -13.07 14.39
CA ASN A 23 -21.11 -13.28 13.66
C ASN A 23 -20.94 -13.61 12.17
N GLN A 24 -19.73 -13.61 11.63
CA GLN A 24 -19.56 -13.88 10.18
C GLN A 24 -18.21 -14.54 9.86
N PRO A 25 -18.22 -15.69 9.15
CA PRO A 25 -16.99 -16.28 8.65
C PRO A 25 -16.40 -15.45 7.53
N TYR A 26 -15.07 -15.28 7.54
CA TYR A 26 -14.34 -14.54 6.52
C TYR A 26 -13.01 -15.21 6.15
N ILE A 27 -12.46 -14.81 5.01
CA ILE A 27 -11.12 -15.14 4.55
C ILE A 27 -10.37 -13.84 4.29
N LEU A 28 -9.18 -13.70 4.86
CA LEU A 28 -8.29 -12.56 4.60
C LEU A 28 -7.29 -12.93 3.50
N SER A 29 -7.27 -12.16 2.41
CA SER A 29 -6.31 -12.31 1.32
C SER A 29 -5.19 -11.28 1.43
N VAL A 30 -3.94 -11.73 1.38
CA VAL A 30 -2.73 -10.92 1.38
C VAL A 30 -1.78 -11.36 0.27
N THR A 31 -0.85 -10.49 -0.12
CA THR A 31 0.00 -10.73 -1.31
C THR A 31 1.46 -11.00 -0.99
N THR A 32 1.88 -10.92 0.27
CA THR A 32 3.27 -11.12 0.68
C THR A 32 3.36 -12.10 1.86
N ASP A 33 4.44 -12.88 1.95
CA ASP A 33 4.68 -13.78 3.09
C ASP A 33 4.69 -13.02 4.41
N TYR A 34 5.34 -11.87 4.44
CA TYR A 34 5.33 -10.98 5.60
C TYR A 34 3.89 -10.57 5.99
N GLY A 35 3.09 -10.18 5.00
CA GLY A 35 1.67 -9.85 5.23
C GLY A 35 0.89 -11.04 5.79
N ARG A 36 1.21 -12.26 5.36
CA ARG A 36 0.60 -13.48 5.87
C ARG A 36 0.97 -13.75 7.32
N GLU A 37 2.25 -13.67 7.68
CA GLU A 37 2.71 -13.87 9.06
C GLU A 37 2.02 -12.91 10.03
N LEU A 38 1.90 -11.64 9.63
CA LEU A 38 1.19 -10.64 10.42
C LEU A 38 -0.31 -10.91 10.49
N ALA A 39 -0.93 -11.27 9.37
CA ALA A 39 -2.36 -11.53 9.26
C ALA A 39 -2.80 -12.73 10.10
N GLN A 40 -1.97 -13.75 10.24
CA GLN A 40 -2.25 -14.96 11.06
C GLN A 40 -2.40 -14.67 12.57
N GLN A 41 -1.95 -13.50 13.03
CA GLN A 41 -2.17 -13.06 14.41
C GLN A 41 -3.59 -12.48 14.62
N HIS A 42 -4.28 -12.12 13.55
CA HIS A 42 -5.58 -11.44 13.57
C HIS A 42 -6.70 -12.25 12.90
N ALA A 43 -6.36 -13.21 12.04
CA ALA A 43 -7.33 -13.98 11.25
C ALA A 43 -6.99 -15.46 11.21
N GLU A 44 -7.99 -16.32 11.40
CA GLU A 44 -7.82 -17.78 11.32
C GLU A 44 -7.62 -18.25 9.88
N ASN A 45 -8.33 -17.66 8.92
CA ASN A 45 -8.30 -18.04 7.52
C ASN A 45 -7.58 -16.99 6.68
N VAL A 46 -6.31 -17.22 6.41
CA VAL A 46 -5.47 -16.31 5.60
C VAL A 46 -5.02 -17.03 4.33
N ILE A 47 -5.23 -16.39 3.18
CA ILE A 47 -4.68 -16.86 1.90
C ILE A 47 -3.60 -15.91 1.40
N LEU A 48 -2.58 -16.49 0.79
CA LEU A 48 -1.47 -15.78 0.17
C LEU A 48 -1.58 -15.88 -1.35
N GLY A 49 -1.52 -14.74 -2.02
CA GLY A 49 -1.43 -14.67 -3.47
C GLY A 49 -2.17 -13.50 -4.07
N LYS A 50 -1.77 -13.17 -5.29
CA LYS A 50 -2.49 -12.18 -6.11
C LYS A 50 -3.62 -12.90 -6.82
N LEU A 51 -4.86 -12.50 -6.54
CA LEU A 51 -6.03 -13.00 -7.24
C LEU A 51 -6.24 -12.19 -8.53
N GLY A 52 -5.91 -12.77 -9.66
CA GLY A 52 -6.33 -12.26 -10.97
C GLY A 52 -7.85 -12.38 -11.14
N LYS A 53 -8.40 -11.84 -12.23
CA LYS A 53 -9.85 -11.83 -12.43
C LYS A 53 -10.47 -13.24 -12.44
N GLU A 54 -9.87 -14.16 -13.16
CA GLU A 54 -10.36 -15.54 -13.29
C GLU A 54 -10.24 -16.28 -11.95
N ASP A 55 -9.10 -16.15 -11.30
CA ASP A 55 -8.84 -16.77 -9.98
C ASP A 55 -9.80 -16.22 -8.93
N MET A 56 -10.05 -14.91 -8.92
CA MET A 56 -10.98 -14.26 -7.99
C MET A 56 -12.42 -14.74 -8.23
N LEU A 57 -12.87 -14.83 -9.49
CA LEU A 57 -14.21 -15.35 -9.82
C LEU A 57 -14.39 -16.80 -9.36
N LYS A 58 -13.37 -17.63 -9.60
CA LYS A 58 -13.36 -19.01 -9.14
C LYS A 58 -13.37 -19.10 -7.63
N PHE A 59 -12.48 -18.35 -6.97
CA PHE A 59 -12.37 -18.33 -5.52
C PHE A 59 -13.67 -17.91 -4.82
N ILE A 60 -14.34 -16.89 -5.34
CA ILE A 60 -15.62 -16.40 -4.82
C ILE A 60 -16.69 -17.51 -4.87
N LYS A 61 -16.77 -18.24 -5.99
CA LYS A 61 -17.73 -19.33 -6.15
C LYS A 61 -17.42 -20.53 -5.25
N ASP A 62 -16.16 -20.97 -5.25
CA ASP A 62 -15.72 -22.17 -4.51
C ASP A 62 -15.88 -21.99 -2.99
N ASN A 63 -15.78 -20.75 -2.50
CA ASN A 63 -15.88 -20.43 -1.08
C ASN A 63 -17.22 -19.80 -0.68
N ASN A 64 -18.23 -19.76 -1.56
CA ASN A 64 -19.53 -19.16 -1.30
C ASN A 64 -19.40 -17.72 -0.72
N ILE A 65 -18.54 -16.91 -1.31
CA ILE A 65 -18.36 -15.51 -0.91
C ILE A 65 -19.59 -14.71 -1.34
N VAL A 66 -20.17 -13.96 -0.41
CA VAL A 66 -21.35 -13.12 -0.65
C VAL A 66 -21.02 -11.63 -0.55
N LYS A 67 -19.83 -11.31 -0.06
CA LYS A 67 -19.40 -9.92 0.13
C LYS A 67 -17.88 -9.82 0.03
N ILE A 68 -17.39 -8.76 -0.62
CA ILE A 68 -15.99 -8.37 -0.64
C ILE A 68 -15.83 -7.10 0.20
N ILE A 69 -14.88 -7.10 1.13
CA ILE A 69 -14.39 -5.90 1.82
C ILE A 69 -12.99 -5.63 1.31
N ASP A 70 -12.83 -4.55 0.57
CA ASP A 70 -11.56 -4.11 0.04
C ASP A 70 -10.92 -3.08 0.98
N ALA A 71 -9.96 -3.52 1.77
CA ALA A 71 -9.15 -2.71 2.67
C ALA A 71 -7.68 -2.68 2.23
N THR A 72 -7.42 -2.81 0.92
CA THR A 72 -6.09 -2.69 0.35
C THR A 72 -5.60 -1.25 0.38
N HIS A 73 -4.29 -1.06 0.21
CA HIS A 73 -3.71 0.28 0.11
C HIS A 73 -4.34 1.06 -1.06
N PRO A 74 -4.58 2.38 -0.95
CA PRO A 74 -5.13 3.20 -2.04
C PRO A 74 -4.42 3.03 -3.39
N TYR A 75 -3.11 2.77 -3.38
CA TYR A 75 -2.32 2.53 -4.59
C TYR A 75 -2.47 1.13 -5.20
N ALA A 76 -3.25 0.25 -4.58
CA ALA A 76 -3.52 -1.08 -5.12
C ALA A 76 -4.70 -1.08 -6.10
N VAL A 77 -4.73 -0.14 -7.04
CA VAL A 77 -5.84 0.16 -7.95
C VAL A 77 -6.30 -1.06 -8.75
N GLU A 78 -5.35 -1.89 -9.21
CA GLU A 78 -5.67 -3.03 -10.08
C GLU A 78 -6.50 -4.11 -9.37
N VAL A 79 -6.16 -4.44 -8.12
CA VAL A 79 -6.94 -5.42 -7.36
C VAL A 79 -8.33 -4.89 -7.03
N SER A 80 -8.46 -3.60 -6.71
CA SER A 80 -9.76 -2.96 -6.46
C SER A 80 -10.65 -2.97 -7.70
N LYS A 81 -10.12 -2.63 -8.89
CA LYS A 81 -10.85 -2.73 -10.16
C LYS A 81 -11.29 -4.17 -10.46
N THR A 82 -10.40 -5.13 -10.21
CA THR A 82 -10.70 -6.56 -10.39
C THR A 82 -11.83 -6.99 -9.45
N ALA A 83 -11.76 -6.64 -8.18
CA ALA A 83 -12.76 -6.98 -7.17
C ALA A 83 -14.14 -6.38 -7.49
N ILE A 84 -14.18 -5.10 -7.89
CA ILE A 84 -15.42 -4.45 -8.33
C ILE A 84 -16.04 -5.19 -9.53
N THR A 85 -15.21 -5.55 -10.51
CA THR A 85 -15.65 -6.28 -11.70
C THR A 85 -16.22 -7.64 -11.33
N CYS A 86 -15.53 -8.40 -10.49
CA CYS A 86 -15.97 -9.72 -10.04
C CYS A 86 -17.27 -9.63 -9.21
N ALA A 87 -17.36 -8.65 -8.31
CA ALA A 87 -18.55 -8.43 -7.50
C ALA A 87 -19.79 -8.14 -8.37
N LYS A 88 -19.65 -7.28 -9.38
CA LYS A 88 -20.70 -6.99 -10.35
C LYS A 88 -21.13 -8.21 -11.14
N LEU A 89 -20.17 -9.01 -11.64
CA LEU A 89 -20.47 -10.21 -12.44
C LEU A 89 -21.19 -11.30 -11.64
N LEU A 90 -20.92 -11.41 -10.35
CA LEU A 90 -21.50 -12.42 -9.47
C LEU A 90 -22.65 -11.89 -8.61
N ASN A 91 -23.00 -10.61 -8.77
CA ASN A 91 -24.06 -9.92 -8.03
C ASN A 91 -23.90 -10.08 -6.50
N ILE A 92 -22.68 -9.82 -6.00
CA ILE A 92 -22.36 -9.82 -4.58
C ILE A 92 -21.99 -8.41 -4.11
N ASP A 93 -22.05 -8.16 -2.80
CA ASP A 93 -21.71 -6.87 -2.21
C ASP A 93 -20.23 -6.57 -2.33
N TYR A 94 -19.89 -5.32 -2.64
CA TYR A 94 -18.52 -4.78 -2.56
C TYR A 94 -18.52 -3.54 -1.68
N ILE A 95 -17.61 -3.52 -0.70
CA ILE A 95 -17.38 -2.39 0.20
C ILE A 95 -15.91 -2.01 0.10
N ARG A 96 -15.61 -0.75 -0.24
CA ARG A 96 -14.29 -0.17 -0.09
C ARG A 96 -14.16 0.45 1.30
N PHE A 97 -13.14 0.00 2.05
CA PHE A 97 -12.72 0.65 3.28
C PHE A 97 -11.44 1.43 3.01
N GLU A 98 -11.50 2.73 3.21
CA GLU A 98 -10.37 3.63 3.03
C GLU A 98 -10.42 4.71 4.09
N ARG A 99 -9.27 4.96 4.73
CA ARG A 99 -9.16 6.08 5.65
C ARG A 99 -9.30 7.39 4.88
N LYS A 100 -9.97 8.36 5.49
CA LYS A 100 -10.02 9.70 4.94
C LYS A 100 -8.61 10.25 4.77
N SER A 101 -8.31 10.78 3.61
CA SER A 101 -7.02 11.44 3.36
C SER A 101 -6.93 12.69 4.23
N LEU A 102 -5.88 12.77 5.05
CA LEU A 102 -5.60 13.98 5.82
C LEU A 102 -4.99 15.10 4.96
N ILE A 103 -4.53 14.77 3.75
CA ILE A 103 -3.85 15.73 2.86
C ILE A 103 -4.77 16.89 2.49
N GLU A 104 -6.06 16.65 2.30
CA GLU A 104 -7.05 17.68 1.97
C GLU A 104 -7.30 18.64 3.15
N GLU A 105 -7.10 18.16 4.39
CA GLU A 105 -7.33 18.92 5.62
C GLU A 105 -6.08 19.70 6.08
N ILE A 106 -4.90 19.40 5.50
CA ILE A 106 -3.67 20.10 5.84
C ILE A 106 -3.64 21.44 5.10
N ASP A 107 -3.73 22.53 5.86
CA ASP A 107 -3.54 23.88 5.38
C ASP A 107 -2.03 24.23 5.45
N TYR A 108 -1.35 24.12 4.30
CA TYR A 108 0.06 24.41 4.17
C TYR A 108 0.36 24.99 2.78
N ASP A 109 0.87 26.21 2.75
CA ASP A 109 1.05 27.02 1.53
C ASP A 109 1.93 26.36 0.47
N ASN A 110 2.90 25.53 0.88
CA ASN A 110 3.82 24.83 -0.01
C ASN A 110 3.39 23.38 -0.31
N LYS A 111 2.10 23.07 -0.18
CA LYS A 111 1.55 21.77 -0.53
C LYS A 111 1.18 21.74 -2.01
N PHE A 112 1.75 20.78 -2.74
CA PHE A 112 1.46 20.53 -4.14
C PHE A 112 0.85 19.13 -4.28
N ILE A 113 -0.34 19.06 -4.86
CA ILE A 113 -1.01 17.80 -5.19
C ILE A 113 -0.88 17.59 -6.69
N VAL A 114 -0.34 16.46 -7.08
CA VAL A 114 -0.05 16.11 -8.46
C VAL A 114 -0.54 14.71 -8.78
N ASP A 115 -0.84 14.44 -10.04
CA ASP A 115 -1.37 13.14 -10.49
C ASP A 115 -0.28 12.20 -10.99
N THR A 116 0.90 12.71 -11.33
CA THR A 116 1.98 11.93 -11.93
C THR A 116 3.31 12.13 -11.20
N ILE A 117 4.22 11.17 -11.37
CA ILE A 117 5.60 11.26 -10.85
C ILE A 117 6.36 12.36 -11.59
N GLU A 118 6.15 12.48 -12.86
CA GLU A 118 6.77 13.46 -13.74
C GLU A 118 6.46 14.89 -13.25
N GLU A 119 5.20 15.20 -12.94
CA GLU A 119 4.80 16.48 -12.34
C GLU A 119 5.45 16.71 -10.96
N ALA A 120 5.53 15.66 -10.12
CA ALA A 120 6.22 15.75 -8.83
C ALA A 120 7.70 16.08 -9.01
N CYS A 121 8.39 15.45 -9.97
CA CYS A 121 9.80 15.71 -10.28
C CYS A 121 10.02 17.13 -10.81
N GLU A 122 9.13 17.65 -11.67
CA GLU A 122 9.19 19.02 -12.15
C GLU A 122 9.11 20.05 -11.01
N ILE A 123 8.23 19.82 -10.04
CA ILE A 123 8.12 20.68 -8.85
C ILE A 123 9.39 20.55 -7.99
N ALA A 124 9.82 19.33 -7.70
CA ALA A 124 11.01 19.07 -6.90
C ALA A 124 12.26 19.74 -7.49
N ASN A 125 12.41 19.74 -8.81
CA ASN A 125 13.52 20.42 -9.49
C ASN A 125 13.52 21.94 -9.30
N LYS A 126 12.34 22.54 -9.05
CA LYS A 126 12.18 24.01 -8.89
C LYS A 126 12.38 24.48 -7.45
N ILE A 127 12.05 23.68 -6.44
CA ILE A 127 11.86 24.15 -5.06
C ILE A 127 12.87 23.68 -4.03
N GLY A 128 13.81 22.85 -4.31
CA GLY A 128 14.72 22.38 -3.26
C GLY A 128 16.05 21.89 -3.78
N THR A 129 17.00 21.73 -2.88
CA THR A 129 18.30 21.07 -3.13
C THR A 129 18.39 19.71 -2.48
N ASN A 130 17.66 19.50 -1.37
CA ASN A 130 17.55 18.23 -0.68
C ASN A 130 16.12 17.72 -0.87
N ILE A 131 15.98 16.55 -1.46
CA ILE A 131 14.68 15.95 -1.76
C ILE A 131 14.55 14.63 -1.01
N PHE A 132 13.55 14.54 -0.15
CA PHE A 132 13.18 13.30 0.52
C PHE A 132 12.09 12.56 -0.26
N ILE A 133 12.34 11.30 -0.62
CA ILE A 133 11.40 10.44 -1.34
C ILE A 133 10.83 9.42 -0.37
N GLY A 134 9.59 9.65 0.09
CA GLY A 134 8.87 8.79 1.03
C GLY A 134 7.92 7.78 0.38
N THR A 135 7.92 7.63 -0.94
CA THR A 135 7.01 6.76 -1.71
C THR A 135 7.46 5.30 -1.78
N GLY A 136 8.59 4.94 -1.15
CA GLY A 136 9.17 3.61 -1.22
C GLY A 136 9.94 3.36 -2.53
N SER A 137 10.29 2.08 -2.78
CA SER A 137 11.21 1.71 -3.88
C SER A 137 10.55 1.49 -5.25
N LYS A 138 9.22 1.36 -5.32
CA LYS A 138 8.53 0.86 -6.51
C LYS A 138 8.76 1.65 -7.80
N ASN A 139 8.88 2.97 -7.71
CA ASN A 139 9.07 3.85 -8.87
C ASN A 139 10.30 4.74 -8.69
N LEU A 140 11.24 4.31 -7.85
CA LEU A 140 12.39 5.11 -7.46
C LEU A 140 13.30 5.48 -8.65
N ASN A 141 13.42 4.58 -9.61
CA ASN A 141 14.16 4.82 -10.85
C ASN A 141 13.69 6.08 -11.58
N LYS A 142 12.37 6.31 -11.67
CA LYS A 142 11.83 7.51 -12.32
C LYS A 142 12.23 8.79 -11.62
N PHE A 143 12.18 8.81 -10.30
CA PHE A 143 12.61 9.98 -9.53
C PHE A 143 14.10 10.28 -9.72
N ILE A 144 14.94 9.23 -9.77
CA ILE A 144 16.40 9.39 -9.97
C ILE A 144 16.73 9.86 -11.39
N GLU A 145 15.98 9.39 -12.39
CA GLU A 145 16.16 9.80 -13.78
C GLU A 145 15.71 11.24 -14.05
N GLU A 146 14.61 11.67 -13.43
CA GLU A 146 13.97 12.97 -13.69
C GLU A 146 14.44 14.11 -12.76
N ILE A 147 14.95 13.78 -11.57
CA ILE A 147 15.47 14.79 -10.63
C ILE A 147 16.98 14.91 -10.81
N SER A 148 17.45 16.07 -11.26
CA SER A 148 18.85 16.35 -11.51
C SER A 148 19.44 17.36 -10.52
N ASP A 149 20.75 17.26 -10.27
CA ASP A 149 21.52 18.20 -9.46
C ASP A 149 20.98 18.43 -8.03
N LYS A 150 20.37 17.39 -7.44
CA LYS A 150 19.79 17.41 -6.09
C LYS A 150 20.40 16.31 -5.22
N ASN A 151 20.40 16.54 -3.92
CA ASN A 151 20.67 15.49 -2.95
C ASN A 151 19.39 14.72 -2.68
N LEU A 152 19.32 13.45 -3.09
CA LEU A 152 18.16 12.59 -2.89
C LEU A 152 18.36 11.71 -1.66
N VAL A 153 17.39 11.70 -0.76
CA VAL A 153 17.31 10.77 0.36
C VAL A 153 16.04 9.97 0.23
N VAL A 154 16.12 8.66 0.30
CA VAL A 154 14.97 7.77 0.06
C VAL A 154 14.65 6.94 1.29
N ARG A 155 13.38 6.80 1.63
CA ARG A 155 12.92 5.88 2.68
C ARG A 155 12.29 4.64 2.05
N VAL A 156 12.88 3.49 2.37
CA VAL A 156 12.52 2.20 1.77
C VAL A 156 12.39 1.09 2.81
N LEU A 157 11.80 -0.04 2.44
CA LEU A 157 11.75 -1.22 3.30
C LEU A 157 13.15 -1.81 3.51
N PRO A 158 13.50 -2.26 4.75
CA PRO A 158 14.80 -2.82 5.10
C PRO A 158 14.95 -4.28 4.63
N THR A 159 14.73 -4.54 3.35
CA THR A 159 14.96 -5.88 2.75
C THR A 159 16.20 -5.83 1.86
N SER A 160 16.96 -6.91 1.82
CA SER A 160 18.19 -7.00 1.01
C SER A 160 17.92 -6.70 -0.46
N GLU A 161 16.81 -7.19 -1.01
CA GLU A 161 16.41 -6.96 -2.40
C GLU A 161 16.20 -5.47 -2.70
N VAL A 162 15.50 -4.76 -1.80
CA VAL A 162 15.22 -3.33 -1.96
C VAL A 162 16.48 -2.50 -1.84
N ILE A 163 17.34 -2.80 -0.86
CA ILE A 163 18.61 -2.07 -0.67
C ILE A 163 19.52 -2.26 -1.89
N LEU A 164 19.70 -3.49 -2.35
CA LEU A 164 20.47 -3.79 -3.57
C LEU A 164 19.89 -3.09 -4.81
N SER A 165 18.58 -2.94 -4.89
CA SER A 165 17.93 -2.19 -5.96
C SER A 165 18.28 -0.70 -5.90
N CYS A 166 18.30 -0.11 -4.71
CA CYS A 166 18.70 1.29 -4.51
C CYS A 166 20.17 1.53 -4.88
N GLU A 167 21.06 0.64 -4.46
CA GLU A 167 22.47 0.71 -4.83
C GLU A 167 22.71 0.62 -6.34
N LYS A 168 21.98 -0.26 -7.04
CA LYS A 168 22.03 -0.36 -8.51
C LYS A 168 21.57 0.92 -9.21
N LEU A 169 20.72 1.70 -8.58
CA LEU A 169 20.29 3.01 -9.06
C LEU A 169 21.27 4.14 -8.70
N GLY A 170 22.41 3.82 -8.10
CA GLY A 170 23.47 4.78 -7.78
C GLY A 170 23.32 5.47 -6.42
N LEU A 171 22.39 5.02 -5.56
CA LEU A 171 22.24 5.57 -4.22
C LEU A 171 23.27 4.93 -3.28
N SER A 172 23.94 5.78 -2.48
CA SER A 172 24.85 5.35 -1.41
C SER A 172 24.12 5.08 -0.09
N ALA A 173 24.81 4.53 0.89
CA ALA A 173 24.25 4.32 2.22
C ALA A 173 23.73 5.62 2.86
N ASP A 174 24.38 6.75 2.59
CA ASP A 174 23.98 8.08 3.11
C ASP A 174 22.66 8.59 2.51
N ASN A 175 22.25 8.00 1.39
CA ASN A 175 21.02 8.35 0.69
C ASN A 175 19.85 7.43 1.05
N ILE A 176 20.07 6.36 1.82
CA ILE A 176 19.07 5.32 2.05
C ILE A 176 18.68 5.24 3.52
N ILE A 177 17.42 5.52 3.81
CA ILE A 177 16.81 5.29 5.12
C ILE A 177 16.03 3.99 5.04
N ALA A 178 16.61 2.90 5.54
CA ALA A 178 15.99 1.58 5.53
C ALA A 178 15.12 1.41 6.78
N MET A 179 13.82 1.67 6.66
CA MET A 179 12.90 1.66 7.79
C MET A 179 11.53 1.10 7.40
N LYS A 180 10.94 0.32 8.33
CA LYS A 180 9.61 -0.26 8.18
C LYS A 180 8.59 0.54 8.96
N GLY A 181 7.50 0.96 8.29
CA GLY A 181 6.35 1.58 8.94
C GLY A 181 5.51 0.61 9.79
N PRO A 182 4.49 1.09 10.50
CA PRO A 182 4.01 2.47 10.49
C PRO A 182 4.97 3.44 11.19
N PHE A 183 4.97 4.69 10.72
CA PHE A 183 5.83 5.76 11.27
C PHE A 183 5.00 6.66 12.17
N SER A 184 5.49 6.93 13.39
CA SER A 184 4.92 7.96 14.26
C SER A 184 5.24 9.35 13.71
N GLN A 185 4.51 10.36 14.18
CA GLN A 185 4.81 11.76 13.87
C GLN A 185 6.26 12.09 14.23
N TYR A 186 6.71 11.70 15.42
CA TYR A 186 8.08 11.90 15.89
C TYR A 186 9.13 11.31 14.93
N ILE A 187 8.94 10.05 14.48
CA ILE A 187 9.87 9.42 13.53
C ILE A 187 9.88 10.17 12.19
N ASN A 188 8.73 10.66 11.73
CA ASN A 188 8.69 11.44 10.51
C ASN A 188 9.43 12.78 10.67
N GLU A 189 9.24 13.48 11.79
CA GLU A 189 9.91 14.76 12.07
C GLU A 189 11.44 14.62 12.19
N GLU A 190 11.93 13.54 12.80
CA GLU A 190 13.38 13.27 12.94
C GLU A 190 14.03 12.74 11.64
N THR A 191 13.22 12.41 10.64
CA THR A 191 13.72 11.83 9.38
C THR A 191 13.94 12.89 8.29
N TYR A 192 13.47 14.11 8.51
CA TYR A 192 13.59 15.22 7.54
C TYR A 192 14.82 16.10 7.76
#